data_be9fede7f1bbe469b29263b8647eb3f4
#
_entry.id   be9fede7f1bbe469b29263b8647eb3f4
#
_cell.length_a   1.000
_cell.length_b   1.000
_cell.length_c   1.000
_cell.angle_alpha   90.00
_cell.angle_beta   90.00
_cell.angle_gamma   90.00
#
_symmetry.space_group_name_H-M   'P 1'
#
loop_
_entity.id
_entity.type
_entity.pdbx_description
1 polymer ?
#
loop_
_entity_poly.entity_id
_entity_poly.type
_entity_poly.pdbx_seq_one_letter_code
_entity_poly.pdbx_strand_id
1 'polypeptide(L)'
;MGTSTTALKLSRSLVELPIVTIRSLRNASANMALKSWLSIAADCHFSLANIPFGIISTRTRPTPRPAIAIGDYALDLDQFSTHNGFAALSVIQPHQHVFSDTTLNAFAGLGRPMHTAVRKYLQSVFLETTPFPDVLKDNTSVQEACLIPLKDVKNHVPMQIGDYTDFYAGLNHAFTVGELFRGASNALQPNYKHLPVGYHGRASSIVVSGTPVRRPLGQILEDPTAEIKKPILSACRKLDIELELGAFICKNNNMGEPIPIDEAPDYIFGVVLLNDWSARDIQAWEYVPLGPFTAKNFASSISPWVVLSDALEPYRTSGLDNDVEVLDYLKEKSKNNVYDIKLEVELKTSSGTTTTISRTSGKNLLFSFNQMLAHHSITGCPMRIGDMLGSGTISGTEASERGSLLEQNRNSKTVIKLEGGEQRVFLEDGDEVTIRGVCIGEDGLRVGFGECKGNIIPAVSI
;
A
#
# COMPACT_ATOMS: atom_id res chain seq x y z
N MET A 1 -36.83 -14.79 -60.06
CA MET A 1 -35.39 -14.67 -60.22
C MET A 1 -34.77 -14.68 -58.84
N GLY A 2 -34.28 -15.85 -58.47
CA GLY A 2 -33.68 -16.08 -57.15
C GLY A 2 -32.20 -15.78 -57.17
N THR A 3 -31.71 -15.20 -56.12
CA THR A 3 -30.27 -15.18 -55.82
C THR A 3 -30.03 -15.87 -54.47
N SER A 4 -29.46 -17.06 -54.63
CA SER A 4 -28.96 -17.90 -53.52
C SER A 4 -27.72 -17.27 -52.93
N THR A 5 -27.68 -17.04 -51.62
CA THR A 5 -26.48 -16.64 -50.85
C THR A 5 -25.98 -17.85 -50.11
N THR A 6 -24.85 -18.41 -50.57
CA THR A 6 -24.18 -19.56 -49.97
C THR A 6 -23.36 -19.07 -48.81
N ALA A 7 -23.73 -19.49 -47.58
CA ALA A 7 -22.95 -19.22 -46.37
C ALA A 7 -21.82 -20.27 -46.24
N LEU A 8 -20.57 -19.81 -46.30
CA LEU A 8 -19.37 -20.62 -45.99
C LEU A 8 -19.35 -20.91 -44.49
N LYS A 9 -19.48 -22.20 -44.13
CA LYS A 9 -19.17 -22.73 -42.80
C LYS A 9 -17.66 -22.88 -42.66
N LEU A 10 -17.02 -21.99 -41.93
CA LEU A 10 -15.62 -22.23 -41.41
C LEU A 10 -15.70 -23.16 -40.22
N SER A 11 -15.20 -24.39 -40.42
CA SER A 11 -14.97 -25.34 -39.32
C SER A 11 -13.79 -24.87 -38.48
N ARG A 12 -14.03 -24.49 -37.23
CA ARG A 12 -12.98 -24.32 -36.23
C ARG A 12 -12.59 -25.70 -35.70
N SER A 13 -11.42 -26.18 -36.13
CA SER A 13 -10.72 -27.26 -35.44
C SER A 13 -10.08 -26.69 -34.18
N LEU A 14 -10.70 -26.94 -33.04
CA LEU A 14 -10.08 -26.76 -31.73
C LEU A 14 -9.00 -27.84 -31.57
N VAL A 15 -7.75 -27.44 -31.63
CA VAL A 15 -6.62 -28.28 -31.14
C VAL A 15 -6.76 -28.30 -29.63
N GLU A 16 -7.23 -29.41 -29.09
CA GLU A 16 -7.21 -29.69 -27.66
C GLU A 16 -5.75 -29.91 -27.23
N LEU A 17 -5.14 -28.89 -26.62
CA LEU A 17 -3.94 -29.06 -25.80
C LEU A 17 -4.37 -29.77 -24.50
N PRO A 18 -3.58 -30.72 -23.98
CA PRO A 18 -3.94 -31.45 -22.78
C PRO A 18 -4.02 -30.45 -21.60
N ILE A 19 -5.22 -30.22 -21.11
CA ILE A 19 -5.48 -29.58 -19.83
C ILE A 19 -4.93 -30.55 -18.78
N VAL A 20 -3.66 -30.39 -18.42
CA VAL A 20 -3.13 -30.97 -17.18
C VAL A 20 -3.94 -30.36 -16.06
N THR A 21 -4.78 -31.17 -15.51
CA THR A 21 -5.86 -30.83 -14.61
C THR A 21 -5.28 -30.11 -13.39
N ILE A 22 -5.46 -28.80 -13.32
CA ILE A 22 -5.20 -27.96 -12.14
C ILE A 22 -5.97 -28.49 -10.89
N ARG A 23 -6.94 -29.38 -11.08
CA ARG A 23 -7.67 -30.07 -10.00
C ARG A 23 -6.83 -31.07 -9.22
N SER A 24 -5.82 -31.70 -9.80
CA SER A 24 -4.97 -32.68 -9.09
C SER A 24 -3.92 -32.05 -8.19
N LEU A 25 -3.57 -30.78 -8.42
CA LEU A 25 -2.66 -30.02 -7.55
C LEU A 25 -3.34 -29.43 -6.31
N ARG A 26 -4.67 -29.33 -6.30
CA ARG A 26 -5.41 -28.83 -5.12
C ARG A 26 -5.53 -29.83 -3.98
N ASN A 27 -5.42 -31.13 -4.22
CA ASN A 27 -5.65 -32.15 -3.19
C ASN A 27 -4.37 -32.82 -2.67
N ALA A 28 -3.19 -32.52 -3.22
CA ALA A 28 -1.92 -33.13 -2.77
C ALA A 28 -0.98 -32.16 -2.04
N SER A 29 -1.31 -30.86 -1.95
CA SER A 29 -0.42 -29.84 -1.33
C SER A 29 -0.99 -29.17 -0.07
N ALA A 30 -1.95 -29.80 0.59
CA ALA A 30 -2.63 -29.19 1.74
C ALA A 30 -1.76 -29.08 3.00
N ASN A 31 -0.45 -29.51 3.00
CA ASN A 31 0.39 -29.40 4.20
C ASN A 31 1.92 -29.41 3.94
N MET A 32 2.41 -29.05 2.75
CA MET A 32 3.85 -28.79 2.61
C MET A 32 4.07 -27.29 2.56
N ALA A 33 4.67 -26.72 3.62
CA ALA A 33 5.12 -25.34 3.64
C ALA A 33 5.94 -25.03 2.37
N LEU A 34 5.65 -23.91 1.69
CA LEU A 34 6.40 -23.44 0.54
C LEU A 34 7.87 -23.21 0.93
N LYS A 35 8.76 -24.11 0.52
CA LYS A 35 10.20 -23.99 0.76
C LYS A 35 10.93 -23.44 -0.45
N SER A 36 11.79 -22.48 -0.22
CA SER A 36 12.67 -21.91 -1.22
C SER A 36 14.05 -22.57 -1.19
N TRP A 37 14.70 -22.67 -2.34
CA TRP A 37 16.12 -23.02 -2.41
C TRP A 37 17.04 -21.89 -1.92
N LEU A 38 16.56 -20.61 -1.94
CA LEU A 38 17.21 -19.54 -1.21
C LEU A 38 16.95 -19.71 0.29
N SER A 39 17.98 -19.45 1.09
CA SER A 39 17.82 -19.35 2.54
C SER A 39 17.02 -18.09 2.88
N ILE A 40 15.84 -18.27 3.46
CA ILE A 40 14.95 -17.18 3.88
C ILE A 40 14.69 -17.35 5.37
N ALA A 41 15.00 -16.32 6.16
CA ALA A 41 14.70 -16.32 7.58
C ALA A 41 13.20 -16.45 7.84
N ALA A 42 12.81 -17.16 8.90
CA ALA A 42 11.40 -17.44 9.22
C ALA A 42 10.58 -16.16 9.51
N ASP A 43 11.25 -15.10 9.94
CA ASP A 43 10.65 -13.79 10.23
C ASP A 43 10.78 -12.80 9.06
N CYS A 44 11.34 -13.22 7.92
CA CYS A 44 11.51 -12.37 6.75
C CYS A 44 10.14 -11.95 6.17
N HIS A 45 9.98 -10.66 5.87
CA HIS A 45 8.80 -10.11 5.22
C HIS A 45 8.62 -10.60 3.78
N PHE A 46 9.72 -10.96 3.12
CA PHE A 46 9.77 -11.32 1.69
C PHE A 46 9.90 -12.83 1.51
N SER A 47 8.95 -13.57 2.08
CA SER A 47 8.87 -15.02 1.92
C SER A 47 8.43 -15.42 0.50
N LEU A 48 8.52 -16.71 0.19
CA LEU A 48 8.03 -17.26 -1.08
C LEU A 48 6.51 -17.07 -1.25
N ALA A 49 5.73 -16.95 -0.17
CA ALA A 49 4.31 -16.64 -0.22
C ALA A 49 4.02 -15.20 -0.68
N ASN A 50 4.99 -14.28 -0.57
CA ASN A 50 4.83 -12.86 -0.86
C ASN A 50 5.10 -12.55 -2.34
N ILE A 51 6.40 -12.43 -2.72
CA ILE A 51 6.87 -11.96 -4.03
C ILE A 51 6.33 -10.54 -4.33
N PRO A 52 6.66 -9.52 -3.54
CA PRO A 52 6.21 -8.15 -3.80
C PRO A 52 7.09 -7.51 -4.88
N PHE A 53 6.51 -6.54 -5.59
CA PHE A 53 7.14 -5.83 -6.70
C PHE A 53 7.56 -4.43 -6.29
N GLY A 54 8.68 -3.96 -6.80
CA GLY A 54 9.20 -2.61 -6.55
C GLY A 54 10.08 -2.12 -7.68
N ILE A 55 10.58 -0.90 -7.52
CA ILE A 55 11.53 -0.28 -8.45
C ILE A 55 12.85 -0.05 -7.72
N ILE A 56 13.92 -0.56 -8.31
CA ILE A 56 15.26 -0.49 -7.76
C ILE A 56 16.26 0.15 -8.73
N SER A 57 17.31 0.71 -8.16
CA SER A 57 18.58 0.97 -8.87
C SER A 57 19.76 0.54 -8.00
N THR A 58 20.95 0.45 -8.60
CA THR A 58 22.20 0.17 -7.89
C THR A 58 23.26 1.21 -8.28
N ARG A 59 24.36 1.25 -7.54
CA ARG A 59 25.48 2.14 -7.89
C ARG A 59 26.04 1.84 -9.29
N THR A 60 26.05 0.58 -9.71
CA THR A 60 26.58 0.14 -11.03
C THR A 60 25.53 0.24 -12.14
N ARG A 61 24.24 0.21 -11.80
CA ARG A 61 23.12 0.37 -12.73
C ARG A 61 22.14 1.41 -12.15
N PRO A 62 22.39 2.71 -12.40
CA PRO A 62 21.65 3.81 -11.76
C PRO A 62 20.23 4.03 -12.32
N THR A 63 19.90 3.44 -13.49
CA THR A 63 18.55 3.53 -14.06
C THR A 63 17.57 2.72 -13.20
N PRO A 64 16.48 3.32 -12.72
CA PRO A 64 15.41 2.62 -12.03
C PRO A 64 14.78 1.54 -12.91
N ARG A 65 14.41 0.39 -12.33
CA ARG A 65 13.84 -0.74 -13.06
C ARG A 65 13.08 -1.68 -12.13
N PRO A 66 12.11 -2.47 -12.65
CA PRO A 66 11.32 -3.41 -11.86
C PRO A 66 12.17 -4.53 -11.25
N ALA A 67 11.81 -4.87 -10.02
CA ALA A 67 12.35 -6.01 -9.29
C ALA A 67 11.28 -6.62 -8.39
N ILE A 68 11.53 -7.85 -7.91
CA ILE A 68 10.80 -8.42 -6.78
C ILE A 68 11.75 -8.58 -5.58
N ALA A 69 11.19 -8.55 -4.36
CA ALA A 69 11.96 -8.91 -3.16
C ALA A 69 11.69 -10.38 -2.77
N ILE A 70 12.76 -11.09 -2.41
CA ILE A 70 12.73 -12.47 -1.93
C ILE A 70 13.88 -12.73 -0.96
N GLY A 71 13.57 -13.07 0.30
CA GLY A 71 14.57 -13.15 1.36
C GLY A 71 15.34 -11.84 1.49
N ASP A 72 16.66 -11.93 1.48
CA ASP A 72 17.56 -10.77 1.55
C ASP A 72 17.98 -10.23 0.18
N TYR A 73 17.28 -10.63 -0.89
CA TYR A 73 17.62 -10.28 -2.27
C TYR A 73 16.48 -9.56 -2.98
N ALA A 74 16.88 -8.73 -3.95
CA ALA A 74 16.04 -8.28 -5.04
C ALA A 74 16.38 -9.10 -6.30
N LEU A 75 15.39 -9.65 -6.99
CA LEU A 75 15.54 -10.17 -8.35
C LEU A 75 15.29 -9.03 -9.33
N ASP A 76 16.31 -8.62 -10.06
CA ASP A 76 16.26 -7.65 -11.15
C ASP A 76 15.49 -8.24 -12.33
N LEU A 77 14.26 -7.79 -12.57
CA LEU A 77 13.39 -8.38 -13.60
C LEU A 77 13.82 -8.02 -15.02
N ASP A 78 14.51 -6.89 -15.22
CA ASP A 78 15.07 -6.52 -16.51
C ASP A 78 16.21 -7.48 -16.89
N GLN A 79 17.13 -7.75 -15.96
CA GLN A 79 18.19 -8.72 -16.19
C GLN A 79 17.64 -10.15 -16.31
N PHE A 80 16.69 -10.52 -15.47
CA PHE A 80 16.05 -11.83 -15.54
C PHE A 80 15.37 -12.06 -16.89
N SER A 81 14.66 -11.04 -17.42
CA SER A 81 14.08 -11.07 -18.77
C SER A 81 15.14 -11.20 -19.87
N THR A 82 16.23 -10.41 -19.79
CA THR A 82 17.34 -10.42 -20.76
C THR A 82 18.02 -11.78 -20.82
N HIS A 83 18.11 -12.49 -19.69
CA HIS A 83 18.68 -13.84 -19.59
C HIS A 83 17.66 -14.96 -19.83
N ASN A 84 16.56 -14.68 -20.53
CA ASN A 84 15.48 -15.64 -20.84
C ASN A 84 14.80 -16.25 -19.61
N GLY A 85 14.83 -15.55 -18.45
CA GLY A 85 14.23 -16.02 -17.21
C GLY A 85 12.75 -16.32 -17.32
N PHE A 86 12.02 -15.64 -18.20
CA PHE A 86 10.61 -15.86 -18.47
C PHE A 86 10.32 -16.82 -19.64
N ALA A 87 11.30 -17.52 -20.21
CA ALA A 87 11.10 -18.37 -21.40
C ALA A 87 9.99 -19.40 -21.24
N ALA A 88 9.79 -19.95 -20.03
CA ALA A 88 8.75 -20.93 -19.74
C ALA A 88 7.36 -20.30 -19.45
N LEU A 89 7.24 -18.98 -19.40
CA LEU A 89 5.97 -18.27 -19.17
C LEU A 89 5.51 -17.61 -20.47
N SER A 90 4.83 -18.36 -21.34
CA SER A 90 4.46 -17.91 -22.69
C SER A 90 3.59 -16.65 -22.70
N VAL A 91 2.70 -16.46 -21.72
CA VAL A 91 1.77 -15.31 -21.66
C VAL A 91 2.47 -13.97 -21.49
N ILE A 92 3.68 -13.93 -20.87
CA ILE A 92 4.43 -12.67 -20.69
C ILE A 92 5.37 -12.38 -21.86
N GLN A 93 5.67 -13.34 -22.73
CA GLN A 93 6.64 -13.18 -23.82
C GLN A 93 6.40 -11.93 -24.68
N PRO A 94 5.16 -11.61 -25.12
CA PRO A 94 4.88 -10.39 -25.89
C PRO A 94 5.04 -9.09 -25.10
N HIS A 95 5.13 -9.18 -23.78
CA HIS A 95 5.05 -8.05 -22.85
C HIS A 95 6.31 -7.86 -21.99
N GLN A 96 7.37 -8.62 -22.23
CA GLN A 96 8.57 -8.57 -21.36
C GLN A 96 9.21 -7.17 -21.27
N HIS A 97 8.99 -6.31 -22.25
CA HIS A 97 9.46 -4.91 -22.24
C HIS A 97 9.02 -4.12 -21.01
N VAL A 98 7.88 -4.49 -20.36
CA VAL A 98 7.40 -3.82 -19.15
C VAL A 98 8.39 -3.94 -17.97
N PHE A 99 9.30 -4.91 -18.01
CA PHE A 99 10.34 -5.08 -16.98
C PHE A 99 11.59 -4.21 -17.22
N SER A 100 11.63 -3.47 -18.33
CA SER A 100 12.69 -2.47 -18.62
C SER A 100 12.23 -1.04 -18.36
N ASP A 101 10.98 -0.84 -17.94
CA ASP A 101 10.44 0.48 -17.59
C ASP A 101 11.00 0.99 -16.26
N THR A 102 10.85 2.29 -16.02
CA THR A 102 11.31 2.93 -14.78
C THR A 102 10.27 2.93 -13.66
N THR A 103 9.07 2.45 -13.92
CA THR A 103 7.94 2.30 -13.00
C THR A 103 7.16 1.02 -13.26
N LEU A 104 6.31 0.61 -12.34
CA LEU A 104 5.47 -0.58 -12.51
C LEU A 104 4.18 -0.34 -13.30
N ASN A 105 3.91 0.89 -13.78
CA ASN A 105 2.62 1.22 -14.43
C ASN A 105 2.31 0.33 -15.63
N ALA A 106 3.29 0.07 -16.51
CA ALA A 106 3.09 -0.80 -17.67
C ALA A 106 2.79 -2.24 -17.25
N PHE A 107 3.50 -2.78 -16.25
CA PHE A 107 3.20 -4.11 -15.71
C PHE A 107 1.82 -4.16 -15.04
N ALA A 108 1.49 -3.16 -14.23
CA ALA A 108 0.16 -3.03 -13.61
C ALA A 108 -0.95 -3.03 -14.67
N GLY A 109 -0.74 -2.30 -15.76
CA GLY A 109 -1.69 -2.20 -16.88
C GLY A 109 -1.95 -3.51 -17.64
N LEU A 110 -1.15 -4.55 -17.45
CA LEU A 110 -1.41 -5.88 -18.02
C LEU A 110 -2.58 -6.61 -17.33
N GLY A 111 -3.03 -6.14 -16.18
CA GLY A 111 -4.18 -6.62 -15.46
C GLY A 111 -3.92 -7.85 -14.59
N ARG A 112 -4.87 -8.11 -13.69
CA ARG A 112 -4.76 -9.11 -12.62
C ARG A 112 -4.40 -10.53 -13.11
N PRO A 113 -4.94 -11.08 -14.23
CA PRO A 113 -4.53 -12.40 -14.70
C PRO A 113 -3.03 -12.50 -14.99
N MET A 114 -2.42 -11.43 -15.54
CA MET A 114 -0.98 -11.39 -15.81
C MET A 114 -0.18 -11.27 -14.52
N HIS A 115 -0.61 -10.43 -13.59
CA HIS A 115 0.04 -10.30 -12.27
C HIS A 115 0.09 -11.65 -11.56
N THR A 116 -1.03 -12.38 -11.54
CA THR A 116 -1.15 -13.72 -10.99
C THR A 116 -0.20 -14.71 -11.67
N ALA A 117 -0.15 -14.70 -13.01
CA ALA A 117 0.68 -15.63 -13.78
C ALA A 117 2.17 -15.37 -13.51
N VAL A 118 2.62 -14.11 -13.56
CA VAL A 118 4.02 -13.74 -13.29
C VAL A 118 4.41 -14.07 -11.86
N ARG A 119 3.58 -13.68 -10.87
CA ARG A 119 3.85 -13.98 -9.46
C ARG A 119 3.99 -15.49 -9.20
N LYS A 120 3.04 -16.31 -9.69
CA LYS A 120 3.07 -17.77 -9.53
C LYS A 120 4.27 -18.41 -10.23
N TYR A 121 4.64 -17.91 -11.41
CA TYR A 121 5.83 -18.37 -12.10
C TYR A 121 7.09 -18.08 -11.29
N LEU A 122 7.26 -16.86 -10.79
CA LEU A 122 8.40 -16.50 -9.95
C LEU A 122 8.44 -17.34 -8.67
N GLN A 123 7.28 -17.59 -8.03
CA GLN A 123 7.21 -18.53 -6.90
C GLN A 123 7.76 -19.90 -7.30
N SER A 124 7.35 -20.44 -8.46
CA SER A 124 7.82 -21.75 -8.93
C SER A 124 9.31 -21.79 -9.24
N VAL A 125 9.90 -20.70 -9.74
CA VAL A 125 11.35 -20.56 -9.98
C VAL A 125 12.13 -20.65 -8.67
N PHE A 126 11.60 -20.10 -7.58
CA PHE A 126 12.24 -20.09 -6.28
C PHE A 126 11.92 -21.30 -5.38
N LEU A 127 11.04 -22.21 -5.78
CA LEU A 127 10.78 -23.44 -5.02
C LEU A 127 12.04 -24.28 -4.86
N GLU A 128 12.21 -24.93 -3.70
CA GLU A 128 13.26 -25.90 -3.44
C GLU A 128 13.28 -27.01 -4.50
N THR A 129 12.08 -27.47 -4.90
CA THR A 129 11.86 -28.46 -5.97
C THR A 129 11.33 -27.79 -7.23
N THR A 130 12.00 -26.68 -7.65
CA THR A 130 11.58 -25.94 -8.84
C THR A 130 11.53 -26.82 -10.09
N PRO A 131 10.48 -26.72 -10.95
CA PRO A 131 10.46 -27.36 -12.25
C PRO A 131 11.38 -26.68 -13.29
N PHE A 132 12.03 -25.57 -12.92
CA PHE A 132 12.86 -24.74 -13.79
C PHE A 132 14.27 -24.52 -13.20
N PRO A 133 15.04 -25.59 -12.84
CA PRO A 133 16.31 -25.42 -12.13
C PRO A 133 17.35 -24.62 -12.95
N ASP A 134 17.38 -24.83 -14.25
CA ASP A 134 18.35 -24.17 -15.16
C ASP A 134 18.06 -22.67 -15.38
N VAL A 135 16.85 -22.20 -15.03
CA VAL A 135 16.47 -20.79 -15.20
C VAL A 135 17.22 -19.91 -14.20
N LEU A 136 17.37 -20.38 -12.95
CA LEU A 136 18.02 -19.57 -11.91
C LEU A 136 18.76 -20.43 -10.88
N LYS A 137 18.13 -21.47 -10.30
CA LYS A 137 18.67 -22.25 -9.18
C LYS A 137 20.04 -22.88 -9.46
N ASP A 138 20.20 -23.53 -10.62
CA ASP A 138 21.43 -24.20 -11.02
C ASP A 138 22.23 -23.39 -12.04
N ASN A 139 21.92 -22.09 -12.20
CA ASN A 139 22.54 -21.18 -13.14
C ASN A 139 23.24 -20.01 -12.42
N THR A 140 24.47 -20.26 -11.97
CA THR A 140 25.27 -19.28 -11.22
C THR A 140 25.43 -17.95 -11.96
N SER A 141 25.64 -17.99 -13.28
CA SER A 141 25.81 -16.78 -14.10
C SER A 141 24.56 -15.89 -14.07
N VAL A 142 23.36 -16.50 -14.14
CA VAL A 142 22.10 -15.75 -14.04
C VAL A 142 21.83 -15.28 -12.62
N GLN A 143 22.20 -16.07 -11.60
CA GLN A 143 22.11 -15.62 -10.20
C GLN A 143 22.97 -14.37 -9.98
N GLU A 144 24.23 -14.37 -10.41
CA GLU A 144 25.14 -13.23 -10.29
C GLU A 144 24.64 -11.98 -11.05
N ALA A 145 23.98 -12.17 -12.18
CA ALA A 145 23.43 -11.07 -12.97
C ALA A 145 22.13 -10.49 -12.41
N CYS A 146 21.28 -11.33 -11.79
CA CYS A 146 19.90 -10.98 -11.46
C CYS A 146 19.63 -10.81 -9.96
N LEU A 147 20.33 -11.55 -9.07
CA LEU A 147 20.11 -11.49 -7.62
C LEU A 147 21.03 -10.46 -6.97
N ILE A 148 20.43 -9.40 -6.44
CA ILE A 148 21.13 -8.28 -5.83
C ILE A 148 20.77 -8.26 -4.34
N PRO A 149 21.75 -8.24 -3.41
CA PRO A 149 21.44 -8.08 -1.99
C PRO A 149 20.61 -6.80 -1.74
N LEU A 150 19.54 -6.88 -0.95
CA LEU A 150 18.67 -5.74 -0.65
C LEU A 150 19.41 -4.53 -0.08
N LYS A 151 20.49 -4.76 0.66
CA LYS A 151 21.35 -3.70 1.21
C LYS A 151 22.10 -2.88 0.14
N ASP A 152 22.24 -3.41 -1.08
CA ASP A 152 22.97 -2.79 -2.19
C ASP A 152 22.03 -2.12 -3.21
N VAL A 153 20.72 -2.17 -2.98
CA VAL A 153 19.73 -1.51 -3.82
C VAL A 153 19.30 -0.17 -3.24
N LYS A 154 18.99 0.76 -4.13
CA LYS A 154 18.25 1.98 -3.83
C LYS A 154 16.82 1.79 -4.33
N ASN A 155 15.85 1.91 -3.43
CA ASN A 155 14.44 1.86 -3.77
C ASN A 155 13.95 3.21 -4.33
N HIS A 156 12.94 3.14 -5.19
CA HIS A 156 12.25 4.28 -5.79
C HIS A 156 10.74 4.15 -5.56
N VAL A 157 10.00 5.25 -5.79
CA VAL A 157 8.54 5.20 -5.82
C VAL A 157 8.12 4.19 -6.89
N PRO A 158 7.33 3.15 -6.55
CA PRO A 158 7.11 2.01 -7.46
C PRO A 158 6.23 2.35 -8.67
N MET A 159 5.38 3.38 -8.56
CA MET A 159 4.45 3.79 -9.60
C MET A 159 4.69 5.26 -9.97
N GLN A 160 4.42 5.61 -11.21
CA GLN A 160 4.14 7.00 -11.56
C GLN A 160 2.72 7.30 -11.09
N ILE A 161 2.59 8.07 -10.01
CA ILE A 161 1.32 8.38 -9.38
C ILE A 161 0.72 9.61 -10.07
N GLY A 162 -0.45 9.43 -10.70
CA GLY A 162 -1.19 10.51 -11.37
C GLY A 162 -1.95 11.35 -10.35
N ASP A 163 -2.90 10.72 -9.68
CA ASP A 163 -3.73 11.31 -8.65
C ASP A 163 -3.64 10.50 -7.34
N TYR A 164 -3.87 11.19 -6.25
CA TYR A 164 -3.94 10.60 -4.90
C TYR A 164 -5.21 11.07 -4.22
N THR A 165 -6.01 10.11 -3.74
CA THR A 165 -7.17 10.39 -2.91
C THR A 165 -6.97 9.72 -1.57
N ASP A 166 -7.05 10.51 -0.50
CA ASP A 166 -6.98 10.00 0.86
C ASP A 166 -8.39 9.89 1.43
N PHE A 167 -8.74 8.66 1.84
CA PHE A 167 -10.01 8.38 2.49
C PHE A 167 -9.89 8.51 4.01
N TYR A 168 -11.01 8.42 4.68
CA TYR A 168 -11.12 8.54 6.13
C TYR A 168 -11.90 7.34 6.69
N ALA A 169 -11.49 6.11 6.27
CA ALA A 169 -12.25 4.89 6.52
C ALA A 169 -12.01 4.26 7.90
N GLY A 170 -11.06 4.76 8.68
CA GLY A 170 -10.78 4.28 10.04
C GLY A 170 -11.77 4.82 11.06
N LEU A 171 -12.83 4.07 11.39
CA LEU A 171 -13.89 4.49 12.30
C LEU A 171 -13.36 4.93 13.66
N ASN A 172 -12.44 4.17 14.26
CA ASN A 172 -11.90 4.46 15.58
C ASN A 172 -11.13 5.78 15.61
N HIS A 173 -10.34 6.04 14.56
CA HIS A 173 -9.65 7.33 14.36
C HIS A 173 -10.66 8.46 14.20
N ALA A 174 -11.60 8.31 13.27
CA ALA A 174 -12.61 9.34 12.98
C ALA A 174 -13.45 9.70 14.23
N PHE A 175 -13.84 8.69 15.01
CA PHE A 175 -14.56 8.90 16.25
C PHE A 175 -13.72 9.65 17.30
N THR A 176 -12.49 9.18 17.53
CA THR A 176 -11.59 9.77 18.54
C THR A 176 -11.25 11.22 18.21
N VAL A 177 -10.89 11.50 16.95
CA VAL A 177 -10.60 12.87 16.51
C VAL A 177 -11.84 13.75 16.58
N GLY A 178 -12.99 13.21 16.14
CA GLY A 178 -14.27 13.92 16.24
C GLY A 178 -14.67 14.23 17.68
N GLU A 179 -14.48 13.29 18.62
CA GLU A 179 -14.70 13.51 20.04
C GLU A 179 -13.82 14.64 20.59
N LEU A 180 -12.53 14.64 20.22
CA LEU A 180 -11.57 15.66 20.67
C LEU A 180 -11.94 17.08 20.23
N PHE A 181 -12.54 17.24 19.05
CA PHE A 181 -12.84 18.55 18.46
C PHE A 181 -14.31 18.98 18.59
N ARG A 182 -15.26 18.04 18.67
CA ARG A 182 -16.70 18.33 18.63
C ARG A 182 -17.50 17.73 19.78
N GLY A 183 -16.85 16.92 20.64
CA GLY A 183 -17.49 16.15 21.71
C GLY A 183 -18.13 14.84 21.20
N ALA A 184 -18.37 13.90 22.11
CA ALA A 184 -18.79 12.53 21.78
C ALA A 184 -20.10 12.44 20.99
N SER A 185 -21.08 13.32 21.31
CA SER A 185 -22.37 13.34 20.61
C SER A 185 -22.30 13.77 19.14
N ASN A 186 -21.26 14.49 18.76
CA ASN A 186 -21.02 14.99 17.41
C ASN A 186 -19.70 14.48 16.82
N ALA A 187 -19.20 13.34 17.32
CA ALA A 187 -17.91 12.80 16.92
C ALA A 187 -17.88 12.45 15.42
N LEU A 188 -18.92 11.79 14.92
CA LEU A 188 -19.05 11.44 13.51
C LEU A 188 -20.05 12.35 12.81
N GLN A 189 -19.74 12.74 11.58
CA GLN A 189 -20.69 13.45 10.71
C GLN A 189 -21.82 12.50 10.26
N PRO A 190 -23.02 13.00 9.94
CA PRO A 190 -24.18 12.16 9.57
C PRO A 190 -23.92 11.22 8.38
N ASN A 191 -23.07 11.62 7.44
CA ASN A 191 -22.76 10.85 6.24
C ASN A 191 -21.68 9.78 6.47
N TYR A 192 -20.93 9.81 7.58
CA TYR A 192 -19.71 9.04 7.78
C TYR A 192 -19.89 7.54 7.60
N LYS A 193 -20.99 6.97 8.15
CA LYS A 193 -21.27 5.53 8.06
C LYS A 193 -21.99 5.12 6.77
N HIS A 194 -22.43 6.09 5.96
CA HIS A 194 -23.17 5.84 4.72
C HIS A 194 -22.28 5.72 3.48
N LEU A 195 -21.12 6.36 3.48
CA LEU A 195 -20.22 6.39 2.34
C LEU A 195 -18.76 6.62 2.79
N PRO A 196 -17.77 6.10 2.03
CA PRO A 196 -16.37 6.42 2.27
C PRO A 196 -16.10 7.91 2.02
N VAL A 197 -15.81 8.65 3.08
CA VAL A 197 -15.42 10.07 2.99
C VAL A 197 -13.96 10.14 2.58
N GLY A 198 -13.62 11.04 1.67
CA GLY A 198 -12.23 11.25 1.21
C GLY A 198 -11.98 12.68 0.75
N TYR A 199 -10.73 13.03 0.58
CA TYR A 199 -10.29 14.29 -0.01
C TYR A 199 -9.18 14.07 -1.04
N HIS A 200 -9.00 15.03 -1.95
CA HIS A 200 -7.93 14.96 -2.93
C HIS A 200 -6.59 15.30 -2.28
N GLY A 201 -5.72 14.29 -2.17
CA GLY A 201 -4.37 14.43 -1.67
C GLY A 201 -3.40 14.99 -2.72
N ARG A 202 -2.17 15.23 -2.31
CA ARG A 202 -1.14 15.77 -3.21
C ARG A 202 -0.20 14.68 -3.70
N ALA A 203 -0.41 14.19 -4.93
CA ALA A 203 0.40 13.11 -5.52
C ALA A 203 1.89 13.48 -5.64
N SER A 204 2.22 14.75 -5.91
CA SER A 204 3.61 15.20 -6.10
C SER A 204 4.47 15.19 -4.83
N SER A 205 3.86 15.00 -3.65
CA SER A 205 4.56 14.92 -2.36
C SER A 205 4.66 13.49 -1.83
N ILE A 206 4.22 12.49 -2.61
CA ILE A 206 4.41 11.09 -2.25
C ILE A 206 5.86 10.71 -2.49
N VAL A 207 6.51 10.21 -1.45
CA VAL A 207 7.94 9.83 -1.45
C VAL A 207 8.12 8.39 -0.98
N VAL A 208 9.21 7.77 -1.44
CA VAL A 208 9.55 6.42 -1.00
C VAL A 208 10.17 6.43 0.40
N SER A 209 9.96 5.35 1.13
CA SER A 209 10.59 5.04 2.42
C SER A 209 12.08 5.41 2.45
N GLY A 210 12.52 6.03 3.55
CA GLY A 210 13.89 6.51 3.75
C GLY A 210 14.14 7.94 3.25
N THR A 211 13.16 8.58 2.59
CA THR A 211 13.24 10.00 2.22
C THR A 211 13.07 10.85 3.48
N PRO A 212 13.99 11.79 3.77
CA PRO A 212 13.83 12.72 4.88
C PRO A 212 12.60 13.61 4.72
N VAL A 213 11.87 13.85 5.80
CA VAL A 213 10.66 14.68 5.84
C VAL A 213 11.00 16.01 6.49
N ARG A 214 10.91 17.07 5.72
CA ARG A 214 11.15 18.42 6.23
C ARG A 214 9.94 18.93 7.00
N ARG A 215 10.17 19.41 8.25
CA ARG A 215 9.14 20.08 9.02
C ARG A 215 8.57 21.25 8.20
N PRO A 216 7.24 21.29 7.95
CA PRO A 216 6.66 22.33 7.10
C PRO A 216 6.57 23.68 7.81
N LEU A 217 6.61 24.73 7.01
CA LEU A 217 6.20 26.06 7.40
C LEU A 217 4.73 26.28 7.00
N GLY A 218 4.00 27.00 7.83
CA GLY A 218 2.61 27.34 7.51
C GLY A 218 2.05 28.42 8.43
N GLN A 219 0.82 28.81 8.16
CA GLN A 219 0.06 29.64 9.10
C GLN A 219 -0.44 28.82 10.27
N ILE A 220 -0.07 29.24 11.46
CA ILE A 220 -0.58 28.71 12.72
C ILE A 220 -1.13 29.85 13.56
N LEU A 221 -1.95 29.57 14.56
CA LEU A 221 -2.35 30.56 15.53
C LEU A 221 -1.21 30.78 16.54
N GLU A 222 -0.86 32.06 16.80
CA GLU A 222 0.12 32.45 17.81
C GLU A 222 -0.30 31.90 19.17
N ASP A 223 -1.56 32.13 19.54
CA ASP A 223 -2.27 31.55 20.67
C ASP A 223 -3.63 31.01 20.20
N PRO A 224 -3.81 29.66 20.15
CA PRO A 224 -5.09 29.06 19.76
C PRO A 224 -6.22 29.32 20.75
N THR A 225 -5.90 29.72 21.99
CA THR A 225 -6.90 29.97 23.06
C THR A 225 -7.38 31.42 23.11
N ALA A 226 -6.61 32.36 22.47
CA ALA A 226 -6.98 33.78 22.45
C ALA A 226 -8.36 34.01 21.82
N GLU A 227 -9.11 34.96 22.31
CA GLU A 227 -10.41 35.38 21.76
C GLU A 227 -10.24 35.90 20.32
N ILE A 228 -9.30 36.79 20.12
CA ILE A 228 -8.94 37.30 18.80
C ILE A 228 -7.86 36.42 18.20
N LYS A 229 -8.19 35.73 17.11
CA LYS A 229 -7.27 34.81 16.42
C LYS A 229 -6.25 35.57 15.62
N LYS A 230 -4.98 35.42 15.96
CA LYS A 230 -3.84 36.04 15.26
C LYS A 230 -2.99 34.98 14.60
N PRO A 231 -3.05 34.81 13.26
CA PRO A 231 -2.18 33.89 12.56
C PRO A 231 -0.75 34.45 12.45
N ILE A 232 0.22 33.53 12.51
CA ILE A 232 1.63 33.81 12.26
C ILE A 232 2.19 32.76 11.27
N LEU A 233 3.20 33.13 10.50
CA LEU A 233 3.99 32.17 9.74
C LEU A 233 5.02 31.55 10.67
N SER A 234 5.01 30.21 10.79
CA SER A 234 5.90 29.48 11.70
C SER A 234 6.18 28.08 11.19
N ALA A 235 7.25 27.47 11.67
CA ALA A 235 7.43 26.04 11.58
C ALA A 235 6.31 25.32 12.35
N CYS A 236 5.83 24.21 11.80
CA CYS A 236 4.84 23.36 12.46
C CYS A 236 5.33 22.91 13.84
N ARG A 237 4.53 23.16 14.89
CA ARG A 237 4.81 22.80 16.27
C ARG A 237 4.18 21.45 16.65
N LYS A 238 3.24 20.95 15.85
CA LYS A 238 2.45 19.73 16.10
C LYS A 238 2.55 18.79 14.91
N LEU A 239 3.79 18.36 14.58
CA LEU A 239 4.04 17.40 13.51
C LEU A 239 3.69 15.99 13.97
N ASP A 240 2.86 15.30 13.19
CA ASP A 240 2.25 14.01 13.53
C ASP A 240 2.41 12.99 12.39
N ILE A 241 2.12 11.75 12.70
CA ILE A 241 2.00 10.61 11.76
C ILE A 241 0.55 10.25 11.55
N GLU A 242 0.27 9.56 10.45
CA GLU A 242 -0.95 8.77 10.28
C GLU A 242 -0.59 7.42 9.67
N LEU A 243 -0.85 6.35 10.46
CA LEU A 243 -0.65 4.96 10.06
C LEU A 243 -1.74 4.53 9.12
N GLU A 244 -1.39 4.24 7.87
CA GLU A 244 -2.31 3.93 6.79
C GLU A 244 -1.83 2.82 5.87
N LEU A 245 -2.73 2.40 4.98
CA LEU A 245 -2.46 1.60 3.80
C LEU A 245 -2.75 2.41 2.54
N GLY A 246 -1.95 2.20 1.49
CA GLY A 246 -2.17 2.76 0.17
C GLY A 246 -2.44 1.66 -0.85
N ALA A 247 -3.46 1.80 -1.70
CA ALA A 247 -3.76 0.87 -2.78
C ALA A 247 -3.55 1.54 -4.14
N PHE A 248 -2.86 0.85 -5.07
CA PHE A 248 -2.62 1.35 -6.43
C PHE A 248 -3.64 0.82 -7.43
N ILE A 249 -4.07 1.68 -8.35
CA ILE A 249 -4.98 1.35 -9.45
C ILE A 249 -4.19 0.78 -10.63
N CYS A 250 -4.71 -0.29 -11.25
CA CYS A 250 -4.08 -0.98 -12.39
C CYS A 250 -4.94 -1.01 -13.66
N LYS A 251 -6.12 -0.40 -13.65
CA LYS A 251 -7.01 -0.39 -14.80
C LYS A 251 -7.73 0.95 -14.90
N ASN A 252 -7.84 1.48 -16.11
CA ASN A 252 -8.58 2.71 -16.35
C ASN A 252 -10.09 2.42 -16.53
N ASN A 253 -10.94 3.39 -16.14
CA ASN A 253 -12.31 3.48 -16.62
C ASN A 253 -12.50 4.75 -17.47
N ASN A 254 -13.54 4.81 -18.25
CA ASN A 254 -13.86 5.98 -19.05
C ASN A 254 -14.56 7.07 -18.21
N MET A 255 -14.37 8.33 -18.58
CA MET A 255 -15.12 9.43 -17.98
C MET A 255 -16.64 9.20 -18.17
N GLY A 256 -17.40 9.35 -17.09
CA GLY A 256 -18.84 9.13 -17.05
C GLY A 256 -19.25 7.68 -16.77
N GLU A 257 -18.31 6.73 -16.69
CA GLU A 257 -18.59 5.31 -16.44
C GLU A 257 -18.14 4.93 -15.00
N PRO A 258 -19.07 4.66 -14.07
CA PRO A 258 -18.73 4.19 -12.74
C PRO A 258 -18.13 2.77 -12.78
N ILE A 259 -17.27 2.48 -11.81
CA ILE A 259 -16.73 1.12 -11.59
C ILE A 259 -17.69 0.38 -10.67
N PRO A 260 -18.36 -0.71 -11.14
CA PRO A 260 -19.22 -1.52 -10.29
C PRO A 260 -18.43 -2.14 -9.14
N ILE A 261 -19.05 -2.23 -7.96
CA ILE A 261 -18.41 -2.81 -6.76
C ILE A 261 -17.86 -4.23 -6.99
N ASP A 262 -18.56 -5.05 -7.78
CA ASP A 262 -18.15 -6.41 -8.11
C ASP A 262 -16.92 -6.47 -9.03
N GLU A 263 -16.64 -5.40 -9.77
CA GLU A 263 -15.47 -5.27 -10.66
C GLU A 263 -14.29 -4.58 -9.98
N ALA A 264 -14.52 -3.86 -8.88
CA ALA A 264 -13.50 -3.08 -8.19
C ALA A 264 -12.23 -3.88 -7.83
N PRO A 265 -12.29 -5.18 -7.44
CA PRO A 265 -11.11 -5.98 -7.18
C PRO A 265 -10.14 -6.10 -8.36
N ASP A 266 -10.63 -6.02 -9.61
CA ASP A 266 -9.81 -6.10 -10.82
C ASP A 266 -9.06 -4.81 -11.15
N TYR A 267 -9.41 -3.72 -10.47
CA TYR A 267 -8.76 -2.41 -10.61
C TYR A 267 -7.63 -2.19 -9.61
N ILE A 268 -7.51 -3.04 -8.58
CA ILE A 268 -6.50 -2.89 -7.53
C ILE A 268 -5.30 -3.77 -7.83
N PHE A 269 -4.14 -3.12 -8.08
CA PHE A 269 -2.86 -3.79 -8.33
C PHE A 269 -2.31 -4.47 -7.07
N GLY A 270 -2.20 -3.69 -6.02
CA GLY A 270 -1.64 -4.13 -4.75
C GLY A 270 -1.62 -3.00 -3.73
N VAL A 271 -1.06 -3.32 -2.56
CA VAL A 271 -1.09 -2.46 -1.38
C VAL A 271 0.32 -2.16 -0.89
N VAL A 272 0.52 -0.96 -0.35
CA VAL A 272 1.73 -0.49 0.33
C VAL A 272 1.37 0.04 1.71
N LEU A 273 2.36 0.16 2.61
CA LEU A 273 2.22 0.96 3.81
C LEU A 273 2.29 2.45 3.42
N LEU A 274 1.53 3.27 4.14
CA LEU A 274 1.47 4.72 3.93
C LEU A 274 1.58 5.42 5.28
N ASN A 275 2.39 6.46 5.35
CA ASN A 275 2.37 7.44 6.43
C ASN A 275 1.97 8.79 5.84
N ASP A 276 0.77 9.26 6.18
CA ASP A 276 0.28 10.57 5.77
C ASP A 276 0.67 11.61 6.83
N TRP A 277 1.87 12.18 6.68
CA TRP A 277 2.43 13.15 7.61
C TRP A 277 1.51 14.35 7.79
N SER A 278 1.28 14.76 9.03
CA SER A 278 0.24 15.73 9.37
C SER A 278 0.78 16.89 10.22
N ALA A 279 0.60 18.12 9.74
CA ALA A 279 0.92 19.34 10.48
C ALA A 279 -0.35 19.82 11.23
N ARG A 280 -0.58 19.33 12.45
CA ARG A 280 -1.85 19.48 13.16
C ARG A 280 -2.23 20.91 13.51
N ASP A 281 -1.27 21.76 13.81
CA ASP A 281 -1.51 23.18 14.12
C ASP A 281 -1.85 23.99 12.86
N ILE A 282 -1.22 23.67 11.72
CA ILE A 282 -1.58 24.23 10.41
C ILE A 282 -2.98 23.71 10.03
N GLN A 283 -3.23 22.40 10.16
CA GLN A 283 -4.52 21.78 9.87
C GLN A 283 -5.66 22.42 10.66
N ALA A 284 -5.47 22.63 11.96
CA ALA A 284 -6.49 23.21 12.83
C ALA A 284 -6.93 24.63 12.42
N TRP A 285 -6.03 25.38 11.76
CA TRP A 285 -6.33 26.73 11.27
C TRP A 285 -6.99 26.75 9.89
N GLU A 286 -6.60 25.84 8.98
CA GLU A 286 -7.01 25.92 7.59
C GLU A 286 -8.17 25.01 7.17
N TYR A 287 -8.47 23.92 7.94
CA TYR A 287 -9.31 22.83 7.43
C TYR A 287 -10.79 23.20 7.20
N VAL A 288 -11.27 24.29 7.80
CA VAL A 288 -12.62 24.80 7.56
C VAL A 288 -12.54 25.93 6.54
N PRO A 289 -13.34 25.91 5.45
CA PRO A 289 -14.50 25.05 5.17
C PRO A 289 -14.24 23.82 4.27
N LEU A 290 -13.05 23.69 3.62
CA LEU A 290 -12.86 22.75 2.52
C LEU A 290 -12.08 21.48 2.88
N GLY A 291 -11.66 21.32 4.12
CA GLY A 291 -10.82 20.21 4.55
C GLY A 291 -9.32 20.54 4.58
N PRO A 292 -8.44 19.55 4.89
CA PRO A 292 -7.00 19.79 5.01
C PRO A 292 -6.40 20.12 3.65
N PHE A 293 -5.35 20.95 3.65
CA PHE A 293 -4.65 21.40 2.45
C PHE A 293 -3.14 21.42 2.66
N THR A 294 -2.56 22.58 3.10
CA THR A 294 -1.11 22.68 3.27
C THR A 294 -0.57 21.82 4.41
N ALA A 295 -1.42 21.49 5.38
CA ALA A 295 -1.09 20.59 6.48
C ALA A 295 -0.82 19.14 6.03
N LYS A 296 -1.17 18.77 4.81
CA LYS A 296 -1.02 17.44 4.20
C LYS A 296 -0.19 17.44 2.92
N ASN A 297 0.16 18.62 2.39
CA ASN A 297 0.85 18.75 1.10
C ASN A 297 2.36 18.52 1.14
N PHE A 298 2.98 18.44 2.33
CA PHE A 298 4.43 18.49 2.46
C PHE A 298 5.12 17.14 2.32
N ALA A 299 4.45 16.05 2.68
CA ALA A 299 4.94 14.68 2.47
C ALA A 299 3.85 13.63 2.73
N SER A 300 3.90 12.53 1.96
CA SER A 300 3.29 11.24 2.28
C SER A 300 4.30 10.16 1.93
N SER A 301 4.70 9.33 2.91
CA SER A 301 5.73 8.30 2.70
C SER A 301 5.08 6.95 2.45
N ILE A 302 5.61 6.17 1.47
CA ILE A 302 5.12 4.82 1.18
C ILE A 302 6.24 3.78 1.27
N SER A 303 5.88 2.54 1.61
CA SER A 303 6.81 1.41 1.52
C SER A 303 7.18 1.12 0.06
N PRO A 304 8.42 0.66 -0.23
CA PRO A 304 8.92 0.56 -1.60
C PRO A 304 8.40 -0.65 -2.38
N TRP A 305 7.87 -1.64 -1.67
CA TRP A 305 7.46 -2.91 -2.24
C TRP A 305 5.94 -3.04 -2.24
N VAL A 306 5.35 -3.16 -3.43
CA VAL A 306 3.91 -3.36 -3.62
C VAL A 306 3.60 -4.83 -3.41
N VAL A 307 2.83 -5.13 -2.38
CA VAL A 307 2.27 -6.47 -2.15
C VAL A 307 1.04 -6.63 -3.02
N LEU A 308 1.10 -7.54 -3.99
CA LEU A 308 0.00 -7.75 -4.93
C LEU A 308 -1.27 -8.24 -4.21
N SER A 309 -2.45 -7.84 -4.74
CA SER A 309 -3.74 -8.28 -4.22
C SER A 309 -3.82 -9.80 -4.06
N ASP A 310 -3.25 -10.57 -4.99
CA ASP A 310 -3.23 -12.04 -4.94
C ASP A 310 -2.42 -12.61 -3.77
N ALA A 311 -1.40 -11.89 -3.29
CA ALA A 311 -0.64 -12.30 -2.11
C ALA A 311 -1.43 -12.07 -0.82
N LEU A 312 -2.35 -11.11 -0.83
CA LEU A 312 -3.19 -10.73 0.30
C LEU A 312 -4.51 -11.52 0.38
N GLU A 313 -4.93 -12.19 -0.70
CA GLU A 313 -6.21 -12.94 -0.73
C GLU A 313 -6.37 -13.94 0.43
N PRO A 314 -5.34 -14.72 0.85
CA PRO A 314 -5.48 -15.64 1.97
C PRO A 314 -5.74 -14.97 3.33
N TYR A 315 -5.50 -13.65 3.43
CA TYR A 315 -5.58 -12.86 4.65
C TYR A 315 -6.81 -11.95 4.67
N ARG A 316 -7.79 -12.18 3.78
CA ARG A 316 -9.05 -11.46 3.82
C ARG A 316 -9.83 -11.78 5.09
N THR A 317 -10.36 -10.73 5.69
CA THR A 317 -11.18 -10.78 6.91
C THR A 317 -12.26 -9.72 6.87
N SER A 318 -13.21 -9.81 7.81
CA SER A 318 -14.21 -8.75 8.00
C SER A 318 -13.58 -7.50 8.58
N GLY A 319 -13.97 -6.35 8.06
CA GLY A 319 -13.69 -5.05 8.67
C GLY A 319 -14.52 -4.81 9.93
N LEU A 320 -14.57 -3.55 10.35
CA LEU A 320 -15.44 -3.11 11.45
C LEU A 320 -16.91 -3.23 11.03
N ASP A 321 -17.75 -3.62 11.98
CA ASP A 321 -19.19 -3.69 11.73
C ASP A 321 -19.76 -2.28 11.49
N ASN A 322 -20.53 -2.15 10.41
CA ASN A 322 -21.30 -0.94 10.15
C ASN A 322 -22.76 -1.19 10.55
N ASP A 323 -23.24 -0.43 11.53
CA ASP A 323 -24.63 -0.47 12.00
C ASP A 323 -25.62 0.23 11.05
N VAL A 324 -25.12 0.80 9.96
CA VAL A 324 -25.92 1.47 8.93
C VAL A 324 -25.87 0.66 7.64
N GLU A 325 -27.04 0.44 7.02
CA GLU A 325 -27.10 -0.19 5.71
C GLU A 325 -26.63 0.80 4.64
N VAL A 326 -25.58 0.42 3.89
CA VAL A 326 -25.08 1.19 2.77
C VAL A 326 -25.95 0.99 1.53
N LEU A 327 -25.92 1.94 0.59
CA LEU A 327 -26.62 1.83 -0.69
C LEU A 327 -26.02 0.70 -1.55
N ASP A 328 -26.81 0.16 -2.48
CA ASP A 328 -26.48 -1.03 -3.26
C ASP A 328 -25.15 -0.96 -4.00
N TYR A 329 -24.75 0.21 -4.50
CA TYR A 329 -23.46 0.39 -5.19
C TYR A 329 -22.23 0.18 -4.29
N LEU A 330 -22.40 0.12 -2.96
CA LEU A 330 -21.36 -0.15 -1.97
C LEU A 330 -21.48 -1.54 -1.34
N LYS A 331 -22.51 -2.33 -1.69
CA LYS A 331 -22.72 -3.66 -1.10
C LYS A 331 -21.80 -4.69 -1.74
N GLU A 332 -20.82 -5.17 -1.00
CA GLU A 332 -19.97 -6.29 -1.39
C GLU A 332 -20.65 -7.63 -1.10
N LYS A 333 -20.41 -8.62 -1.96
CA LYS A 333 -20.94 -9.99 -1.79
C LYS A 333 -20.34 -10.72 -0.60
N SER A 334 -19.11 -10.38 -0.23
CA SER A 334 -18.39 -10.98 0.89
C SER A 334 -18.19 -9.93 1.99
N LYS A 335 -18.38 -10.37 3.23
CA LYS A 335 -18.01 -9.56 4.40
C LYS A 335 -16.51 -9.54 4.66
N ASN A 336 -15.76 -10.54 4.13
CA ASN A 336 -14.30 -10.58 4.21
C ASN A 336 -13.73 -9.68 3.12
N ASN A 337 -13.74 -8.38 3.36
CA ASN A 337 -13.46 -7.34 2.38
C ASN A 337 -12.25 -6.45 2.71
N VAL A 338 -11.63 -6.65 3.87
CA VAL A 338 -10.37 -6.02 4.28
C VAL A 338 -9.30 -7.09 4.54
N TYR A 339 -8.11 -6.70 4.97
CA TYR A 339 -6.99 -7.62 5.19
C TYR A 339 -6.55 -7.60 6.66
N ASP A 340 -6.29 -8.78 7.23
CA ASP A 340 -5.68 -8.93 8.56
C ASP A 340 -4.16 -8.71 8.47
N ILE A 341 -3.77 -7.46 8.32
CA ILE A 341 -2.38 -7.02 8.33
C ILE A 341 -2.06 -6.55 9.75
N LYS A 342 -1.12 -7.21 10.43
CA LYS A 342 -0.58 -6.72 11.69
C LYS A 342 0.29 -5.51 11.40
N LEU A 343 -0.06 -4.37 11.98
CA LEU A 343 0.59 -3.08 11.77
C LEU A 343 1.29 -2.64 13.04
N GLU A 344 2.50 -2.12 12.89
CA GLU A 344 3.33 -1.62 13.99
C GLU A 344 3.95 -0.28 13.60
N VAL A 345 4.03 0.63 14.57
CA VAL A 345 4.72 1.91 14.44
C VAL A 345 5.80 2.01 15.51
N GLU A 346 7.03 2.23 15.09
CA GLU A 346 8.14 2.56 15.95
C GLU A 346 8.54 4.02 15.79
N LEU A 347 8.84 4.66 16.92
CA LEU A 347 9.44 5.98 17.01
C LEU A 347 10.85 5.84 17.59
N LYS A 348 11.84 6.28 16.82
CA LYS A 348 13.23 6.40 17.27
C LYS A 348 13.55 7.87 17.46
N THR A 349 13.96 8.24 18.66
CA THR A 349 14.34 9.62 18.98
C THR A 349 15.74 9.96 18.48
N SER A 350 16.07 11.25 18.47
CA SER A 350 17.42 11.72 18.13
C SER A 350 18.53 11.20 19.08
N SER A 351 18.17 10.76 20.29
CA SER A 351 19.10 10.10 21.22
C SER A 351 19.44 8.66 20.81
N GLY A 352 18.66 8.07 19.88
CA GLY A 352 18.79 6.69 19.43
C GLY A 352 17.86 5.70 20.15
N THR A 353 17.05 6.16 21.11
CA THR A 353 16.05 5.32 21.78
C THR A 353 14.91 4.98 20.83
N THR A 354 14.58 3.70 20.73
CA THR A 354 13.46 3.21 19.89
C THR A 354 12.34 2.68 20.77
N THR A 355 11.11 3.11 20.49
CA THR A 355 9.89 2.68 21.19
C THR A 355 8.82 2.29 20.19
N THR A 356 8.19 1.13 20.38
CA THR A 356 6.96 0.83 19.66
C THR A 356 5.83 1.66 20.27
N ILE A 357 5.25 2.56 19.48
CA ILE A 357 4.21 3.49 19.93
C ILE A 357 2.79 3.06 19.51
N SER A 358 2.68 2.13 18.55
CA SER A 358 1.38 1.57 18.14
C SER A 358 1.51 0.15 17.64
N ARG A 359 0.51 -0.70 17.98
CA ARG A 359 0.28 -2.01 17.36
C ARG A 359 -1.20 -2.18 17.09
N THR A 360 -1.57 -2.32 15.82
CA THR A 360 -2.97 -2.43 15.41
C THR A 360 -3.13 -3.41 14.24
N SER A 361 -4.29 -3.44 13.60
CA SER A 361 -4.55 -4.32 12.44
C SER A 361 -5.25 -3.55 11.32
N GLY A 362 -4.90 -3.89 10.08
CA GLY A 362 -5.55 -3.41 8.87
C GLY A 362 -7.05 -3.71 8.79
N LYS A 363 -7.56 -4.63 9.63
CA LYS A 363 -9.00 -4.90 9.74
C LYS A 363 -9.80 -3.78 10.39
N ASN A 364 -9.15 -2.81 11.04
CA ASN A 364 -9.81 -1.68 11.72
C ASN A 364 -10.26 -0.58 10.74
N LEU A 365 -10.81 -1.00 9.60
CA LEU A 365 -11.43 -0.16 8.59
C LEU A 365 -12.93 -0.42 8.52
N LEU A 366 -13.74 0.63 8.35
CA LEU A 366 -15.18 0.54 8.15
C LEU A 366 -15.53 0.26 6.69
N PHE A 367 -14.73 0.77 5.76
CA PHE A 367 -14.90 0.59 4.32
C PHE A 367 -13.65 -0.05 3.71
N SER A 368 -13.87 -0.96 2.77
CA SER A 368 -12.82 -1.60 1.98
C SER A 368 -12.30 -0.69 0.86
N PHE A 369 -11.13 -1.02 0.28
CA PHE A 369 -10.65 -0.35 -0.92
C PHE A 369 -11.61 -0.52 -2.11
N ASN A 370 -12.34 -1.63 -2.21
CA ASN A 370 -13.34 -1.81 -3.25
C ASN A 370 -14.50 -0.81 -3.10
N GLN A 371 -14.96 -0.60 -1.86
CA GLN A 371 -16.01 0.39 -1.57
C GLN A 371 -15.52 1.83 -1.78
N MET A 372 -14.27 2.12 -1.41
CA MET A 372 -13.64 3.42 -1.70
C MET A 372 -13.60 3.69 -3.21
N LEU A 373 -13.17 2.70 -4.00
CA LEU A 373 -13.08 2.82 -5.45
C LEU A 373 -14.46 2.96 -6.12
N ALA A 374 -15.44 2.15 -5.71
CA ALA A 374 -16.80 2.24 -6.22
C ALA A 374 -17.41 3.61 -5.92
N HIS A 375 -17.19 4.14 -4.71
CA HIS A 375 -17.67 5.49 -4.34
C HIS A 375 -16.94 6.58 -5.11
N HIS A 376 -15.62 6.47 -5.25
CA HIS A 376 -14.81 7.45 -6.00
C HIS A 376 -15.29 7.63 -7.44
N SER A 377 -15.64 6.50 -8.09
CA SER A 377 -16.03 6.48 -9.49
C SER A 377 -17.53 6.63 -9.75
N ILE A 378 -18.41 6.62 -8.72
CA ILE A 378 -19.87 6.60 -8.91
C ILE A 378 -20.40 7.80 -9.70
N THR A 379 -19.72 8.94 -9.66
CA THR A 379 -20.04 10.13 -10.44
C THR A 379 -19.47 10.09 -11.86
N GLY A 380 -18.78 8.99 -12.24
CA GLY A 380 -18.08 8.85 -13.51
C GLY A 380 -16.67 9.42 -13.52
N CYS A 381 -16.05 9.58 -12.35
CA CYS A 381 -14.64 9.98 -12.26
C CYS A 381 -13.75 8.93 -12.93
N PRO A 382 -12.86 9.30 -13.89
CA PRO A 382 -11.91 8.38 -14.48
C PRO A 382 -10.77 8.09 -13.51
N MET A 383 -10.56 6.81 -13.23
CA MET A 383 -9.36 6.31 -12.54
C MET A 383 -8.31 5.95 -13.58
N ARG A 384 -7.03 6.10 -13.23
CA ARG A 384 -5.90 5.82 -14.11
C ARG A 384 -4.92 4.86 -13.46
N ILE A 385 -4.21 4.11 -14.30
CA ILE A 385 -3.12 3.23 -13.84
C ILE A 385 -2.08 4.06 -13.09
N GLY A 386 -1.82 3.70 -11.85
CA GLY A 386 -0.88 4.40 -10.98
C GLY A 386 -1.53 5.35 -9.97
N ASP A 387 -2.81 5.68 -10.11
CA ASP A 387 -3.52 6.43 -9.06
C ASP A 387 -3.48 5.66 -7.75
N MET A 388 -3.42 6.39 -6.64
CA MET A 388 -3.31 5.82 -5.30
C MET A 388 -4.51 6.22 -4.42
N LEU A 389 -5.04 5.25 -3.69
CA LEU A 389 -6.07 5.45 -2.67
C LEU A 389 -5.43 5.22 -1.29
N GLY A 390 -5.45 6.22 -0.41
CA GLY A 390 -5.12 6.07 1.01
C GLY A 390 -6.34 5.57 1.78
N SER A 391 -6.11 4.74 2.79
CA SER A 391 -7.19 4.18 3.62
C SER A 391 -7.79 5.17 4.61
N GLY A 392 -7.06 6.22 4.92
CA GLY A 392 -7.22 6.96 6.15
C GLY A 392 -6.60 6.24 7.34
N THR A 393 -6.35 6.98 8.41
CA THR A 393 -5.64 6.49 9.60
C THR A 393 -6.31 5.25 10.20
N ILE A 394 -5.52 4.21 10.42
CA ILE A 394 -5.96 2.93 11.01
C ILE A 394 -5.64 2.94 12.50
N SER A 395 -6.67 2.91 13.34
CA SER A 395 -6.57 2.87 14.80
C SER A 395 -7.45 1.76 15.36
N GLY A 396 -6.97 1.08 16.38
CA GLY A 396 -7.79 0.20 17.20
C GLY A 396 -8.53 0.97 18.30
N THR A 397 -9.09 0.25 19.27
CA THR A 397 -9.87 0.86 20.39
C THR A 397 -8.98 1.29 21.55
N GLU A 398 -7.86 0.59 21.75
CA GLU A 398 -6.97 0.85 22.87
C GLU A 398 -5.99 2.01 22.58
N ALA A 399 -5.46 2.63 23.61
CA ALA A 399 -4.50 3.74 23.46
C ALA A 399 -3.21 3.31 22.72
N SER A 400 -2.76 2.08 22.94
CA SER A 400 -1.58 1.48 22.28
C SER A 400 -1.84 1.03 20.83
N GLU A 401 -3.08 1.16 20.34
CA GLU A 401 -3.49 0.78 18.98
C GLU A 401 -3.78 2.01 18.11
N ARG A 402 -3.55 3.23 18.63
CA ARG A 402 -3.85 4.47 17.90
C ARG A 402 -2.84 4.74 16.82
N GLY A 403 -3.32 5.05 15.61
CA GLY A 403 -2.50 5.29 14.42
C GLY A 403 -1.92 6.69 14.30
N SER A 404 -2.22 7.61 15.24
CA SER A 404 -1.67 8.96 15.25
C SER A 404 -1.29 9.41 16.66
N LEU A 405 -0.30 10.32 16.75
CA LEU A 405 0.09 10.91 18.04
C LEU A 405 -1.03 11.81 18.60
N LEU A 406 -1.77 12.50 17.72
CA LEU A 406 -2.91 13.33 18.10
C LEU A 406 -3.94 12.56 18.97
N GLU A 407 -4.22 11.30 18.59
CA GLU A 407 -5.11 10.43 19.36
C GLU A 407 -4.47 9.98 20.67
N GLN A 408 -3.21 9.53 20.62
CA GLN A 408 -2.46 9.02 21.77
C GLN A 408 -2.28 10.08 22.85
N ASN A 409 -1.95 11.33 22.45
CA ASN A 409 -1.73 12.44 23.37
C ASN A 409 -3.00 13.25 23.68
N ARG A 410 -4.17 12.83 23.12
CA ARG A 410 -5.46 13.49 23.29
C ARG A 410 -5.40 15.00 22.97
N ASN A 411 -4.79 15.34 21.85
CA ASN A 411 -4.55 16.71 21.40
C ASN A 411 -3.77 17.55 22.44
N SER A 412 -2.61 17.06 22.83
CA SER A 412 -1.67 17.68 23.80
C SER A 412 -2.12 17.68 25.27
N LYS A 413 -3.16 16.91 25.63
CA LYS A 413 -3.59 16.80 27.04
C LYS A 413 -2.74 15.82 27.85
N THR A 414 -2.05 14.90 27.19
CA THR A 414 -1.17 13.88 27.79
C THR A 414 0.14 13.80 27.00
N VAL A 415 1.13 13.17 27.60
CA VAL A 415 2.41 12.87 26.95
C VAL A 415 2.49 11.39 26.58
N ILE A 416 3.15 11.08 25.49
CA ILE A 416 3.51 9.72 25.08
C ILE A 416 4.83 9.37 25.76
N LYS A 417 4.80 8.36 26.61
CA LYS A 417 6.01 7.86 27.30
C LYS A 417 6.76 6.95 26.36
N LEU A 418 8.05 7.20 26.22
CA LEU A 418 8.96 6.41 25.42
C LEU A 418 9.91 5.62 26.32
N GLU A 419 10.56 4.60 25.74
CA GLU A 419 11.64 3.88 26.41
C GLU A 419 12.74 4.87 26.86
N GLY A 420 13.56 4.46 27.83
CA GLY A 420 14.60 5.33 28.38
C GLY A 420 14.12 6.55 29.18
N GLY A 421 12.79 6.66 29.42
CA GLY A 421 12.17 7.76 30.19
C GLY A 421 11.94 9.04 29.38
N GLU A 422 12.17 8.99 28.06
CA GLU A 422 11.85 10.09 27.16
C GLU A 422 10.33 10.26 26.99
N GLN A 423 9.92 11.42 26.48
CA GLN A 423 8.51 11.75 26.25
C GLN A 423 8.34 12.52 24.95
N ARG A 424 7.19 12.32 24.31
CA ARG A 424 6.76 13.14 23.15
C ARG A 424 5.31 13.57 23.32
N VAL A 425 5.01 14.73 22.80
CA VAL A 425 3.64 15.16 22.51
C VAL A 425 3.43 15.03 20.99
N PHE A 426 4.32 15.61 20.22
CA PHE A 426 4.41 15.48 18.76
C PHE A 426 5.85 15.21 18.37
N LEU A 427 6.10 14.96 17.08
CA LEU A 427 7.43 14.67 16.58
C LEU A 427 8.37 15.87 16.68
N GLU A 428 9.60 15.59 17.07
CA GLU A 428 10.70 16.56 17.14
C GLU A 428 11.67 16.38 15.96
N ASP A 429 12.51 17.37 15.70
CA ASP A 429 13.55 17.28 14.68
C ASP A 429 14.58 16.22 15.10
N GLY A 430 14.94 15.35 14.16
CA GLY A 430 15.79 14.19 14.40
C GLY A 430 15.03 12.90 14.78
N ASP A 431 13.74 12.97 15.05
CA ASP A 431 12.92 11.75 15.23
C ASP A 431 12.80 10.98 13.92
N GLU A 432 12.83 9.66 14.00
CA GLU A 432 12.59 8.73 12.89
C GLU A 432 11.39 7.86 13.20
N VAL A 433 10.44 7.80 12.28
CA VAL A 433 9.26 6.91 12.37
C VAL A 433 9.42 5.76 11.40
N THR A 434 9.16 4.55 11.85
CA THR A 434 9.11 3.35 11.01
C THR A 434 7.78 2.64 11.18
N ILE A 435 7.06 2.48 10.08
CA ILE A 435 5.85 1.66 10.01
C ILE A 435 6.21 0.31 9.40
N ARG A 436 5.73 -0.79 10.01
CA ARG A 436 5.81 -2.14 9.47
C ARG A 436 4.43 -2.77 9.38
N GLY A 437 4.25 -3.64 8.40
CA GLY A 437 3.03 -4.41 8.19
C GLY A 437 3.36 -5.83 7.77
N VAL A 438 2.62 -6.81 8.31
CA VAL A 438 2.82 -8.22 7.98
C VAL A 438 1.53 -9.03 8.16
N CYS A 439 1.21 -9.88 7.18
CA CYS A 439 0.29 -10.97 7.33
C CYS A 439 1.08 -12.24 7.67
N ILE A 440 0.53 -13.10 8.53
CA ILE A 440 1.18 -14.36 8.94
C ILE A 440 0.22 -15.49 8.61
N GLY A 441 0.66 -16.40 7.73
CA GLY A 441 -0.09 -17.59 7.34
C GLY A 441 -0.15 -18.65 8.46
N GLU A 442 -1.05 -19.61 8.35
CA GLU A 442 -1.13 -20.75 9.25
C GLU A 442 0.15 -21.62 9.21
N ASP A 443 0.85 -21.61 8.09
CA ASP A 443 2.14 -22.26 7.87
C ASP A 443 3.34 -21.46 8.43
N GLY A 444 3.08 -20.30 9.03
CA GLY A 444 4.09 -19.39 9.58
C GLY A 444 4.78 -18.51 8.53
N LEU A 445 4.49 -18.68 7.23
CA LEU A 445 5.03 -17.81 6.18
C LEU A 445 4.48 -16.40 6.31
N ARG A 446 5.33 -15.44 6.01
CA ARG A 446 4.99 -14.01 6.13
C ARG A 446 4.80 -13.38 4.76
N VAL A 447 3.78 -12.54 4.66
CA VAL A 447 3.57 -11.60 3.57
C VAL A 447 3.68 -10.20 4.15
N GLY A 448 4.86 -9.60 4.02
CA GLY A 448 5.18 -8.32 4.63
C GLY A 448 5.49 -7.25 3.59
N PHE A 449 5.44 -6.00 4.05
CA PHE A 449 5.56 -4.82 3.20
C PHE A 449 6.96 -4.18 3.24
N GLY A 450 7.89 -4.74 4.02
CA GLY A 450 9.12 -4.06 4.37
C GLY A 450 8.85 -2.91 5.34
N GLU A 451 9.59 -1.82 5.20
CA GLU A 451 9.48 -0.65 6.07
C GLU A 451 8.98 0.57 5.31
N CYS A 452 8.10 1.36 5.95
CA CYS A 452 7.80 2.73 5.56
C CYS A 452 8.42 3.66 6.62
N LYS A 453 9.55 4.27 6.27
CA LYS A 453 10.41 5.02 7.17
C LYS A 453 10.57 6.47 6.74
N GLY A 454 10.58 7.39 7.71
CA GLY A 454 10.92 8.79 7.48
C GLY A 454 11.54 9.41 8.72
N ASN A 455 12.59 10.21 8.55
CA ASN A 455 13.21 11.00 9.60
C ASN A 455 12.89 12.49 9.43
N ILE A 456 12.64 13.16 10.55
CA ILE A 456 12.27 14.58 10.55
C ILE A 456 13.54 15.43 10.51
N ILE A 457 13.59 16.30 9.51
CA ILE A 457 14.63 17.34 9.41
C ILE A 457 14.05 18.73 9.69
N PRO A 458 14.87 19.67 10.23
CA PRO A 458 14.40 21.00 10.59
C PRO A 458 13.73 21.74 9.43
N ALA A 459 12.79 22.62 9.77
CA ALA A 459 12.20 23.56 8.81
C ALA A 459 13.29 24.44 8.14
N VAL A 460 13.00 24.96 6.95
CA VAL A 460 13.85 26.00 6.37
C VAL A 460 13.81 27.26 7.23
N SER A 461 14.92 27.97 7.29
CA SER A 461 14.94 29.29 7.93
C SER A 461 14.08 30.28 7.14
N ILE A 462 13.32 31.11 7.86
CA ILE A 462 12.49 32.20 7.28
C ILE A 462 13.29 33.49 7.37
#